data_6b3e60726fec9c93a8e3916c1ce140e6
#
_entry.id   6b3e60726fec9c93a8e3916c1ce140e6
#
_cell.length_a   1.000
_cell.length_b   1.000
_cell.length_c   1.000
_cell.angle_alpha   90.00
_cell.angle_beta   90.00
_cell.angle_gamma   90.00
#
_symmetry.space_group_name_H-M   'P 1'
#
loop_
_entity.id
_entity.type
_entity.pdbx_description
1 polymer ?
#
loop_
_entity_poly.entity_id
_entity_poly.type
_entity_poly.pdbx_seq_one_letter_code
_entity_poly.pdbx_strand_id
1 'polypeptide(L)'
;MKRKDTFHITGMHCVVCAHNVENALSGLHGVFSASANFAESTVDVEYDDTLVLSNQFYECVKSVGCELLDNTESKPASGKKDYKSTKIRTVIAWVFAVLVFYISVFVGNIQTSREFLAIITLLVLVYCCGRYYLNTFRGIIRGSFSIDTLVALSTGFTYLFSLSGTLFPDFWIKNYSSPPFYFDVALWITAFALLGRLFLCQLKNKSSLSIKKFASLMPVKAKVIMEDGIEIDSPVNSLQRGDKIYVGPNESIAADGTIIEGESLIEERMLGGESSPVLKSVGSKVFAGTINRKNAILVNVEKSGSQTVLAKIIDRLENVQNSESPVGKVAYGIVPAFVCAVLAISLLTYVIWLNVYGMYAFPQAFEAFIAVLAIGCPLAFYLSSRITVKAAIDRGALSNIFFKDAVTIENLAKVNLAVFSDVRALIEDIPYVKEKYLSSQCTKSDLMALYVVGNSKTNPFCKAIGDYAKNLAAEKHDCIYAERIVCEVTDYNSMPDNGIRFVYDEKKYWLGNVIFAKANGVDVDFYKTLLFNFPDDTSVVYFGSDNNLLAAFAIKEKLKDGVKETLMGLRRKGVRVYLLSDNDDKPSQALGHETG
;
A
#
# COMPACT_ATOMS: atom_id res chain seq x y z
N MET A 1 25.09 13.18 18.09
CA MET A 1 23.63 13.48 17.91
C MET A 1 22.97 12.32 17.18
N LYS A 2 21.75 11.91 17.60
CA LYS A 2 21.06 10.82 16.91
C LYS A 2 20.64 11.27 15.50
N ARG A 3 21.19 10.65 14.47
CA ARG A 3 20.96 10.98 13.06
C ARG A 3 20.44 9.74 12.33
N LYS A 4 19.53 9.96 11.38
CA LYS A 4 19.01 8.92 10.51
C LYS A 4 19.29 9.30 9.08
N ASP A 5 20.07 8.48 8.36
CA ASP A 5 20.38 8.66 6.96
C ASP A 5 20.02 7.41 6.15
N THR A 6 19.60 7.62 4.90
CA THR A 6 19.29 6.56 3.94
C THR A 6 20.36 6.55 2.86
N PHE A 7 21.05 5.40 2.70
CA PHE A 7 22.08 5.22 1.68
C PHE A 7 21.61 4.26 0.59
N HIS A 8 21.99 4.55 -0.66
CA HIS A 8 21.78 3.62 -1.76
C HIS A 8 22.89 2.57 -1.79
N ILE A 9 22.52 1.30 -2.01
CA ILE A 9 23.47 0.18 -2.03
C ILE A 9 23.41 -0.52 -3.39
N THR A 10 24.57 -0.73 -3.99
CA THR A 10 24.74 -1.62 -5.15
C THR A 10 25.34 -2.96 -4.71
N GLY A 11 25.04 -4.03 -5.46
CA GLY A 11 25.54 -5.36 -5.12
C GLY A 11 24.61 -6.20 -4.24
N MET A 12 23.49 -5.68 -3.75
CA MET A 12 22.47 -6.49 -3.09
C MET A 12 21.69 -7.31 -4.14
N HIS A 13 22.05 -8.56 -4.29
CA HIS A 13 21.41 -9.47 -5.27
C HIS A 13 20.35 -10.38 -4.66
N CYS A 14 20.30 -10.49 -3.36
CA CYS A 14 19.35 -11.30 -2.62
C CYS A 14 19.09 -10.67 -1.24
N VAL A 15 18.04 -11.14 -0.55
CA VAL A 15 17.69 -10.64 0.78
C VAL A 15 18.71 -11.07 1.85
N VAL A 16 19.37 -12.20 1.64
CA VAL A 16 20.48 -12.59 2.53
C VAL A 16 21.60 -11.54 2.48
N CYS A 17 21.83 -10.92 1.30
CA CYS A 17 22.76 -9.81 1.18
C CYS A 17 22.27 -8.59 1.98
N ALA A 18 20.98 -8.27 1.97
CA ALA A 18 20.41 -7.20 2.76
C ALA A 18 20.56 -7.46 4.25
N HIS A 19 20.23 -8.67 4.69
CA HIS A 19 20.39 -9.08 6.09
C HIS A 19 21.85 -9.05 6.55
N ASN A 20 22.77 -9.46 5.69
CA ASN A 20 24.22 -9.37 5.99
C ASN A 20 24.67 -7.92 6.11
N VAL A 21 24.14 -7.00 5.30
CA VAL A 21 24.41 -5.56 5.41
C VAL A 21 23.83 -5.01 6.72
N GLU A 22 22.59 -5.38 7.08
CA GLU A 22 21.98 -4.99 8.36
C GLU A 22 22.82 -5.42 9.56
N ASN A 23 23.21 -6.69 9.57
CA ASN A 23 24.03 -7.25 10.66
C ASN A 23 25.41 -6.59 10.74
N ALA A 24 26.04 -6.34 9.60
CA ALA A 24 27.35 -5.70 9.56
C ALA A 24 27.28 -4.26 10.06
N LEU A 25 26.28 -3.49 9.64
CA LEU A 25 26.09 -2.10 10.07
C LEU A 25 25.65 -2.01 11.53
N SER A 26 24.75 -2.89 11.97
CA SER A 26 24.31 -2.95 13.38
C SER A 26 25.43 -3.39 14.34
N GLY A 27 26.47 -4.06 13.84
CA GLY A 27 27.66 -4.44 14.60
C GLY A 27 28.66 -3.29 14.83
N LEU A 28 28.48 -2.14 14.17
CA LEU A 28 29.35 -0.98 14.36
C LEU A 28 29.00 -0.24 15.65
N HIS A 29 30.03 0.07 16.44
CA HIS A 29 29.85 0.82 17.66
C HIS A 29 29.37 2.23 17.38
N GLY A 30 28.19 2.61 17.90
CA GLY A 30 27.54 3.90 17.64
C GLY A 30 26.37 3.84 16.64
N VAL A 31 26.05 2.67 16.09
CA VAL A 31 24.84 2.43 15.30
C VAL A 31 23.73 1.91 16.22
N PHE A 32 22.58 2.59 16.25
CA PHE A 32 21.42 2.20 17.05
C PHE A 32 20.53 1.20 16.32
N SER A 33 20.33 1.41 15.00
CA SER A 33 19.58 0.50 14.16
C SER A 33 20.01 0.63 12.69
N ALA A 34 20.01 -0.48 11.97
CA ALA A 34 20.18 -0.52 10.52
C ALA A 34 19.10 -1.40 9.93
N SER A 35 18.44 -0.92 8.86
CA SER A 35 17.42 -1.66 8.12
C SER A 35 17.67 -1.55 6.62
N ALA A 36 18.01 -2.66 5.98
CA ALA A 36 18.33 -2.70 4.57
C ALA A 36 17.11 -3.10 3.73
N ASN A 37 16.76 -2.26 2.80
CA ASN A 37 15.69 -2.50 1.85
C ASN A 37 16.25 -3.09 0.55
N PHE A 38 16.12 -4.41 0.40
CA PHE A 38 16.55 -5.11 -0.81
C PHE A 38 15.80 -4.64 -2.06
N ALA A 39 14.52 -4.26 -1.96
CA ALA A 39 13.68 -3.88 -3.11
C ALA A 39 14.12 -2.53 -3.71
N GLU A 40 14.42 -1.56 -2.88
CA GLU A 40 14.91 -0.23 -3.27
C GLU A 40 16.42 -0.17 -3.40
N SER A 41 17.10 -1.20 -2.92
CA SER A 41 18.56 -1.21 -2.83
C SER A 41 19.06 -0.06 -1.94
N THR A 42 18.38 0.17 -0.80
CA THR A 42 18.72 1.19 0.20
C THR A 42 18.97 0.57 1.56
N VAL A 43 19.65 1.30 2.42
CA VAL A 43 19.75 1.00 3.86
C VAL A 43 19.49 2.27 4.65
N ASP A 44 18.60 2.17 5.62
CA ASP A 44 18.35 3.19 6.63
C ASP A 44 19.25 2.88 7.83
N VAL A 45 20.07 3.84 8.22
CA VAL A 45 20.98 3.70 9.39
C VAL A 45 20.67 4.81 10.37
N GLU A 46 20.41 4.43 11.62
CA GLU A 46 20.23 5.34 12.73
C GLU A 46 21.45 5.24 13.63
N TYR A 47 22.22 6.31 13.76
CA TYR A 47 23.53 6.31 14.40
C TYR A 47 23.82 7.61 15.13
N ASP A 48 24.87 7.58 15.95
CA ASP A 48 25.45 8.78 16.58
C ASP A 48 26.57 9.35 15.70
N ASP A 49 26.35 10.54 15.15
CA ASP A 49 27.29 11.24 14.25
C ASP A 49 28.62 11.64 14.91
N THR A 50 28.68 11.60 16.25
CA THR A 50 29.91 11.86 17.02
C THR A 50 30.80 10.64 17.16
N LEU A 51 30.24 9.42 17.01
CA LEU A 51 30.93 8.15 17.23
C LEU A 51 31.27 7.41 15.94
N VAL A 52 30.51 7.63 14.86
CA VAL A 52 30.66 6.91 13.59
C VAL A 52 30.86 7.89 12.43
N LEU A 53 31.94 7.71 11.70
CA LEU A 53 32.21 8.44 10.47
C LEU A 53 31.59 7.74 9.27
N SER A 54 31.06 8.51 8.30
CA SER A 54 30.43 7.97 7.08
C SER A 54 31.34 6.98 6.33
N ASN A 55 32.65 7.18 6.33
CA ASN A 55 33.62 6.27 5.70
C ASN A 55 33.60 4.85 6.28
N GLN A 56 33.25 4.70 7.56
CA GLN A 56 33.15 3.37 8.20
C GLN A 56 32.00 2.55 7.67
N PHE A 57 30.89 3.21 7.27
CA PHE A 57 29.76 2.54 6.60
C PHE A 57 30.18 1.99 5.25
N TYR A 58 30.97 2.75 4.47
CA TYR A 58 31.46 2.31 3.17
C TYR A 58 32.36 1.08 3.28
N GLU A 59 33.29 1.07 4.21
CA GLU A 59 34.17 -0.08 4.43
C GLU A 59 33.39 -1.30 4.95
N CYS A 60 32.45 -1.08 5.87
CA CYS A 60 31.63 -2.13 6.44
C CYS A 60 30.75 -2.80 5.37
N VAL A 61 30.06 -2.02 4.54
CA VAL A 61 29.20 -2.53 3.46
C VAL A 61 30.04 -3.17 2.35
N LYS A 62 31.22 -2.63 2.04
CA LYS A 62 32.16 -3.22 1.09
C LYS A 62 32.68 -4.57 1.58
N SER A 63 32.90 -4.72 2.88
CA SER A 63 33.31 -6.00 3.46
C SER A 63 32.29 -7.10 3.22
N VAL A 64 30.99 -6.78 3.11
CA VAL A 64 29.88 -7.71 2.83
C VAL A 64 29.67 -7.94 1.32
N GLY A 65 30.47 -7.27 0.46
CA GLY A 65 30.40 -7.43 -1.00
C GLY A 65 29.34 -6.56 -1.68
N CYS A 66 28.89 -5.52 -0.99
CA CYS A 66 28.02 -4.46 -1.48
C CYS A 66 28.79 -3.14 -1.50
N GLU A 67 28.29 -2.15 -2.21
CA GLU A 67 28.88 -0.81 -2.28
C GLU A 67 27.80 0.22 -1.97
N LEU A 68 28.11 1.19 -1.09
CA LEU A 68 27.28 2.37 -0.84
C LEU A 68 27.52 3.40 -1.95
N LEU A 69 26.45 4.03 -2.39
CA LEU A 69 26.50 5.18 -3.31
C LEU A 69 26.19 6.47 -2.54
N ASP A 70 26.92 7.53 -2.85
CA ASP A 70 26.64 8.85 -2.28
C ASP A 70 25.28 9.40 -2.77
N ASN A 71 24.58 10.09 -1.88
CA ASN A 71 23.24 10.66 -2.12
C ASN A 71 23.20 11.73 -3.23
N THR A 72 24.36 12.12 -3.77
CA THR A 72 24.48 13.14 -4.83
C THR A 72 24.34 12.57 -6.25
N GLU A 73 24.43 11.25 -6.42
CA GLU A 73 24.20 10.63 -7.72
C GLU A 73 22.74 10.20 -7.86
N SER A 74 22.06 10.77 -8.87
CA SER A 74 20.69 10.47 -9.26
C SER A 74 20.38 8.98 -9.26
N LYS A 75 19.19 8.58 -8.77
CA LYS A 75 18.63 7.21 -8.74
C LYS A 75 19.18 6.38 -9.91
N PRO A 76 20.02 5.38 -9.66
CA PRO A 76 20.63 4.66 -10.76
C PRO A 76 19.55 3.89 -11.53
N ALA A 77 19.60 4.01 -12.85
CA ALA A 77 18.84 3.17 -13.78
C ALA A 77 19.25 1.67 -13.70
N SER A 78 19.79 1.24 -12.54
CA SER A 78 20.39 -0.07 -12.33
C SER A 78 19.37 -1.21 -12.42
N GLY A 79 18.16 -1.02 -11.92
CA GLY A 79 17.13 -2.06 -11.98
C GLY A 79 16.74 -2.47 -13.40
N LYS A 80 16.69 -1.52 -14.35
CA LYS A 80 16.42 -1.84 -15.77
C LYS A 80 17.62 -2.53 -16.43
N LYS A 81 18.86 -2.16 -16.09
CA LYS A 81 20.07 -2.83 -16.59
C LYS A 81 20.20 -4.24 -16.08
N ASP A 82 19.95 -4.48 -14.79
CA ASP A 82 19.98 -5.82 -14.18
C ASP A 82 18.90 -6.75 -14.76
N TYR A 83 17.70 -6.24 -14.96
CA TYR A 83 16.62 -7.00 -15.62
C TYR A 83 17.00 -7.39 -17.05
N LYS A 84 17.51 -6.45 -17.87
CA LYS A 84 17.91 -6.71 -19.25
C LYS A 84 19.05 -7.73 -19.30
N SER A 85 20.06 -7.59 -18.45
CA SER A 85 21.19 -8.51 -18.35
C SER A 85 20.72 -9.92 -17.93
N THR A 86 19.88 -10.03 -16.89
CA THR A 86 19.34 -11.31 -16.44
C THR A 86 18.46 -11.95 -17.50
N LYS A 87 17.63 -11.19 -18.21
CA LYS A 87 16.79 -11.70 -19.32
C LYS A 87 17.63 -12.32 -20.43
N ILE A 88 18.70 -11.63 -20.86
CA ILE A 88 19.59 -12.14 -21.91
C ILE A 88 20.25 -13.44 -21.46
N ARG A 89 20.79 -13.49 -20.23
CA ARG A 89 21.41 -14.72 -19.69
C ARG A 89 20.44 -15.86 -19.58
N THR A 90 19.19 -15.60 -19.17
CA THR A 90 18.14 -16.61 -19.10
C THR A 90 17.83 -17.19 -20.48
N VAL A 91 17.65 -16.33 -21.50
CA VAL A 91 17.37 -16.79 -22.86
C VAL A 91 18.53 -17.62 -23.40
N ILE A 92 19.78 -17.19 -23.20
CA ILE A 92 20.98 -17.93 -23.61
C ILE A 92 21.00 -19.30 -22.92
N ALA A 93 20.81 -19.34 -21.58
CA ALA A 93 20.81 -20.61 -20.84
C ALA A 93 19.75 -21.57 -21.35
N TRP A 94 18.53 -21.12 -21.64
CA TRP A 94 17.45 -21.94 -22.19
C TRP A 94 17.75 -22.46 -23.59
N VAL A 95 18.24 -21.60 -24.48
CA VAL A 95 18.61 -22.01 -25.86
C VAL A 95 19.68 -23.10 -25.84
N PHE A 96 20.74 -22.88 -25.05
CA PHE A 96 21.82 -23.87 -24.96
C PHE A 96 21.41 -25.13 -24.19
N ALA A 97 20.54 -25.04 -23.18
CA ALA A 97 20.00 -26.22 -22.49
C ALA A 97 19.24 -27.14 -23.47
N VAL A 98 18.36 -26.57 -24.29
CA VAL A 98 17.62 -27.32 -25.32
C VAL A 98 18.54 -27.86 -26.38
N LEU A 99 19.50 -27.08 -26.86
CA LEU A 99 20.46 -27.49 -27.89
C LEU A 99 21.34 -28.66 -27.40
N VAL A 100 21.93 -28.52 -26.21
CA VAL A 100 22.81 -29.55 -25.61
C VAL A 100 22.02 -30.80 -25.29
N PHE A 101 20.78 -30.67 -24.79
CA PHE A 101 19.88 -31.81 -24.58
C PHE A 101 19.61 -32.56 -25.89
N TYR A 102 19.27 -31.84 -26.98
CA TYR A 102 19.05 -32.45 -28.27
C TYR A 102 20.29 -33.21 -28.77
N ILE A 103 21.47 -32.60 -28.71
CA ILE A 103 22.73 -33.23 -29.10
C ILE A 103 23.05 -34.40 -28.19
N SER A 104 22.81 -34.30 -26.88
CA SER A 104 23.03 -35.39 -25.92
C SER A 104 22.21 -36.63 -26.26
N VAL A 105 20.93 -36.46 -26.62
CA VAL A 105 20.02 -37.56 -26.94
C VAL A 105 20.31 -38.20 -28.31
N PHE A 106 20.60 -37.38 -29.34
CA PHE A 106 20.70 -37.86 -30.72
C PHE A 106 22.14 -38.12 -31.21
N VAL A 107 23.14 -37.45 -30.63
CA VAL A 107 24.55 -37.50 -31.13
C VAL A 107 25.54 -37.88 -30.03
N GLY A 108 25.12 -38.03 -28.78
CA GLY A 108 25.97 -38.17 -27.59
C GLY A 108 26.93 -39.37 -27.51
N ASN A 109 26.89 -40.27 -28.46
CA ASN A 109 27.77 -41.48 -28.48
C ASN A 109 29.14 -41.25 -29.14
N ILE A 110 29.40 -40.10 -29.74
CA ILE A 110 30.66 -39.79 -30.41
C ILE A 110 31.58 -39.03 -29.46
N GLN A 111 32.82 -39.50 -29.22
CA GLN A 111 33.81 -38.89 -28.30
C GLN A 111 34.03 -37.41 -28.60
N THR A 112 34.22 -37.03 -29.86
CA THR A 112 34.41 -35.65 -30.30
C THR A 112 33.24 -34.73 -29.95
N SER A 113 32.01 -35.26 -29.95
CA SER A 113 30.83 -34.51 -29.54
C SER A 113 30.83 -34.19 -28.05
N ARG A 114 31.34 -35.10 -27.21
CA ARG A 114 31.44 -34.91 -25.75
C ARG A 114 32.41 -33.80 -25.38
N GLU A 115 33.58 -33.76 -26.01
CA GLU A 115 34.56 -32.67 -25.79
C GLU A 115 34.02 -31.32 -26.20
N PHE A 116 33.35 -31.23 -27.36
CA PHE A 116 32.70 -29.99 -27.81
C PHE A 116 31.59 -29.54 -26.86
N LEU A 117 30.76 -30.45 -26.36
CA LEU A 117 29.71 -30.13 -25.39
C LEU A 117 30.28 -29.69 -24.03
N ALA A 118 31.40 -30.29 -23.60
CA ALA A 118 32.09 -29.84 -22.38
C ALA A 118 32.54 -28.37 -22.48
N ILE A 119 33.13 -27.97 -23.60
CA ILE A 119 33.60 -26.62 -23.83
C ILE A 119 32.42 -25.63 -23.89
N ILE A 120 31.37 -25.94 -24.66
CA ILE A 120 30.18 -25.09 -24.76
C ILE A 120 29.53 -24.90 -23.38
N THR A 121 29.33 -26.01 -22.64
CA THR A 121 28.73 -25.97 -21.31
C THR A 121 29.56 -25.12 -20.36
N LEU A 122 30.89 -25.24 -20.40
CA LEU A 122 31.78 -24.40 -19.58
C LEU A 122 31.58 -22.91 -19.89
N LEU A 123 31.58 -22.52 -21.15
CA LEU A 123 31.41 -21.13 -21.57
C LEU A 123 30.07 -20.57 -21.11
N VAL A 124 28.99 -21.35 -21.26
CA VAL A 124 27.65 -20.95 -20.81
C VAL A 124 27.60 -20.85 -19.30
N LEU A 125 28.16 -21.80 -18.55
CA LEU A 125 28.19 -21.75 -17.07
C LEU A 125 28.98 -20.52 -16.57
N VAL A 126 30.15 -20.25 -17.13
CA VAL A 126 30.95 -19.06 -16.73
C VAL A 126 30.19 -17.77 -17.02
N TYR A 127 29.58 -17.65 -18.20
CA TYR A 127 28.83 -16.45 -18.57
C TYR A 127 27.53 -16.28 -17.74
N CYS A 128 26.75 -17.35 -17.59
CA CYS A 128 25.44 -17.33 -16.96
C CYS A 128 25.53 -17.43 -15.43
N CYS A 129 26.36 -18.35 -14.90
CA CYS A 129 26.47 -18.65 -13.48
C CYS A 129 27.67 -18.02 -12.78
N GLY A 130 28.54 -17.27 -13.47
CA GLY A 130 29.75 -16.69 -12.88
C GLY A 130 29.51 -15.92 -11.59
N ARG A 131 28.37 -15.17 -11.51
CA ARG A 131 27.98 -14.46 -10.30
C ARG A 131 27.60 -15.43 -9.14
N TYR A 132 26.95 -16.55 -9.44
CA TYR A 132 26.59 -17.56 -8.43
C TYR A 132 27.87 -18.17 -7.82
N TYR A 133 28.85 -18.51 -8.64
CA TYR A 133 30.13 -19.07 -8.17
C TYR A 133 30.90 -18.07 -7.29
N LEU A 134 30.99 -16.78 -7.72
CA LEU A 134 31.66 -15.74 -6.94
C LEU A 134 30.97 -15.48 -5.60
N ASN A 135 29.63 -15.43 -5.59
CA ASN A 135 28.87 -15.24 -4.38
C ASN A 135 29.02 -16.43 -3.42
N THR A 136 29.01 -17.64 -3.96
CA THR A 136 29.23 -18.87 -3.18
C THR A 136 30.62 -18.90 -2.56
N PHE A 137 31.66 -18.58 -3.32
CA PHE A 137 33.02 -18.55 -2.81
C PHE A 137 33.16 -17.53 -1.66
N ARG A 138 32.65 -16.34 -1.83
CA ARG A 138 32.62 -15.31 -0.78
C ARG A 138 31.76 -15.74 0.42
N GLY A 139 30.63 -16.40 0.19
CA GLY A 139 29.73 -16.91 1.23
C GLY A 139 30.37 -18.00 2.06
N ILE A 140 31.07 -18.95 1.46
CA ILE A 140 31.78 -20.04 2.17
C ILE A 140 32.86 -19.47 3.09
N ILE A 141 33.66 -18.51 2.60
CA ILE A 141 34.70 -17.87 3.42
C ILE A 141 34.13 -17.18 4.66
N ARG A 142 32.89 -16.68 4.56
CA ARG A 142 32.20 -15.94 5.64
C ARG A 142 31.24 -16.80 6.47
N GLY A 143 31.14 -18.09 6.19
CA GLY A 143 30.18 -18.98 6.85
C GLY A 143 28.72 -18.69 6.54
N SER A 144 28.41 -17.92 5.47
CA SER A 144 27.06 -17.58 5.06
C SER A 144 26.63 -18.39 3.83
N PHE A 145 25.69 -19.30 3.99
CA PHE A 145 25.16 -20.12 2.92
C PHE A 145 23.88 -19.49 2.35
N SER A 146 23.81 -19.42 1.03
CA SER A 146 22.69 -18.83 0.29
C SER A 146 22.14 -19.78 -0.78
N ILE A 147 21.03 -19.38 -1.41
CA ILE A 147 20.48 -20.11 -2.55
C ILE A 147 21.53 -20.23 -3.67
N ASP A 148 22.36 -19.19 -3.86
CA ASP A 148 23.44 -19.19 -4.86
C ASP A 148 24.42 -20.35 -4.62
N THR A 149 24.63 -20.73 -3.35
CA THR A 149 25.49 -21.85 -2.96
C THR A 149 24.98 -23.19 -3.49
N LEU A 150 23.68 -23.47 -3.38
CA LEU A 150 23.09 -24.71 -3.91
C LEU A 150 23.18 -24.76 -5.45
N VAL A 151 22.89 -23.66 -6.12
CA VAL A 151 22.98 -23.58 -7.59
C VAL A 151 24.42 -23.76 -8.06
N ALA A 152 25.38 -23.11 -7.42
CA ALA A 152 26.79 -23.20 -7.78
C ALA A 152 27.36 -24.61 -7.53
N LEU A 153 27.03 -25.22 -6.39
CA LEU A 153 27.50 -26.57 -6.08
C LEU A 153 26.85 -27.63 -6.98
N SER A 154 25.53 -27.56 -7.18
CA SER A 154 24.85 -28.54 -8.06
C SER A 154 25.35 -28.47 -9.49
N THR A 155 25.44 -27.25 -10.08
CA THR A 155 25.95 -27.09 -11.46
C THR A 155 27.43 -27.43 -11.56
N GLY A 156 28.25 -27.05 -10.58
CA GLY A 156 29.67 -27.35 -10.55
C GLY A 156 29.99 -28.82 -10.42
N PHE A 157 29.34 -29.53 -9.48
CA PHE A 157 29.53 -30.98 -9.33
C PHE A 157 29.00 -31.74 -10.55
N THR A 158 27.85 -31.38 -11.12
CA THR A 158 27.31 -32.00 -12.34
C THR A 158 28.28 -31.85 -13.52
N TYR A 159 28.83 -30.64 -13.70
CA TYR A 159 29.82 -30.37 -14.74
C TYR A 159 31.11 -31.18 -14.56
N LEU A 160 31.68 -31.14 -13.34
CA LEU A 160 32.93 -31.88 -13.02
C LEU A 160 32.76 -33.39 -13.18
N PHE A 161 31.60 -33.92 -12.79
CA PHE A 161 31.28 -35.35 -12.96
C PHE A 161 31.22 -35.73 -14.43
N SER A 162 30.51 -34.95 -15.27
CA SER A 162 30.44 -35.18 -16.71
C SER A 162 31.80 -34.98 -17.40
N LEU A 163 32.57 -34.00 -16.93
CA LEU A 163 33.94 -33.77 -17.44
C LEU A 163 34.86 -34.95 -17.14
N SER A 164 34.75 -35.59 -15.96
CA SER A 164 35.51 -36.80 -15.64
C SER A 164 35.20 -37.96 -16.58
N GLY A 165 33.92 -38.10 -16.97
CA GLY A 165 33.49 -39.08 -17.97
C GLY A 165 34.03 -38.83 -19.39
N THR A 166 34.26 -37.54 -19.72
CA THR A 166 34.79 -37.14 -21.01
C THR A 166 36.32 -37.26 -21.08
N LEU A 167 37.03 -36.88 -20.00
CA LEU A 167 38.51 -36.92 -19.96
C LEU A 167 39.07 -38.32 -19.72
N PHE A 168 38.36 -39.16 -18.97
CA PHE A 168 38.82 -40.51 -18.60
C PHE A 168 37.79 -41.58 -18.93
N PRO A 169 37.39 -41.75 -20.24
CA PRO A 169 36.35 -42.68 -20.63
C PRO A 169 36.73 -44.15 -20.35
N ASP A 170 37.99 -44.52 -20.55
CA ASP A 170 38.48 -45.88 -20.33
C ASP A 170 38.38 -46.29 -18.85
N PHE A 171 38.62 -45.39 -17.93
CA PHE A 171 38.44 -45.63 -16.50
C PHE A 171 36.99 -45.95 -16.15
N TRP A 172 36.07 -45.21 -16.71
CA TRP A 172 34.64 -45.39 -16.47
C TRP A 172 34.09 -46.68 -17.11
N ILE A 173 34.48 -46.98 -18.35
CA ILE A 173 34.07 -48.19 -19.05
C ILE A 173 34.59 -49.43 -18.32
N LYS A 174 35.85 -49.39 -17.83
CA LYS A 174 36.47 -50.51 -17.14
C LYS A 174 35.84 -50.80 -15.78
N ASN A 175 35.45 -49.77 -15.04
CA ASN A 175 34.99 -49.92 -13.66
C ASN A 175 33.47 -49.82 -13.49
N TYR A 176 32.73 -49.13 -14.39
CA TYR A 176 31.33 -48.77 -14.17
C TYR A 176 30.42 -48.89 -15.40
N SER A 177 30.84 -49.54 -16.43
CA SER A 177 30.11 -49.87 -17.68
C SER A 177 29.85 -48.67 -18.61
N SER A 178 29.62 -47.46 -18.15
CA SER A 178 29.41 -46.27 -18.98
C SER A 178 29.98 -45.00 -18.35
N PRO A 179 30.57 -44.10 -19.14
CA PRO A 179 31.03 -42.79 -18.63
C PRO A 179 29.86 -41.87 -18.37
N PRO A 180 29.87 -41.07 -17.25
CA PRO A 180 28.82 -40.13 -16.94
C PRO A 180 28.75 -39.01 -17.96
N PHE A 181 27.51 -38.63 -18.33
CA PHE A 181 27.25 -37.60 -19.33
C PHE A 181 26.01 -36.80 -18.98
N TYR A 182 26.17 -35.68 -18.22
CA TYR A 182 25.10 -34.85 -17.64
C TYR A 182 25.31 -33.35 -17.89
N PHE A 183 25.93 -32.96 -19.01
CA PHE A 183 26.15 -31.56 -19.35
C PHE A 183 24.82 -30.80 -19.54
N ASP A 184 23.82 -31.48 -20.09
CA ASP A 184 22.46 -30.96 -20.25
C ASP A 184 21.80 -30.69 -18.90
N VAL A 185 21.97 -31.57 -17.91
CA VAL A 185 21.42 -31.37 -16.56
C VAL A 185 21.99 -30.12 -15.91
N ALA A 186 23.30 -29.85 -16.03
CA ALA A 186 23.93 -28.65 -15.52
C ALA A 186 23.33 -27.38 -16.13
N LEU A 187 23.04 -27.41 -17.44
CA LEU A 187 22.40 -26.28 -18.13
C LEU A 187 20.93 -26.12 -17.75
N TRP A 188 20.17 -27.23 -17.58
CA TRP A 188 18.79 -27.16 -17.09
C TRP A 188 18.70 -26.55 -15.70
N ILE A 189 19.55 -26.95 -14.75
CA ILE A 189 19.62 -26.34 -13.40
C ILE A 189 19.89 -24.83 -13.51
N THR A 190 20.85 -24.46 -14.38
CA THR A 190 21.18 -23.05 -14.65
C THR A 190 20.00 -22.26 -15.22
N ALA A 191 19.31 -22.83 -16.22
CA ALA A 191 18.18 -22.20 -16.89
C ALA A 191 17.01 -21.95 -15.93
N PHE A 192 16.67 -22.94 -15.10
CA PHE A 192 15.62 -22.78 -14.09
C PHE A 192 16.00 -21.81 -12.96
N ALA A 193 17.25 -21.82 -12.50
CA ALA A 193 17.74 -20.89 -11.50
C ALA A 193 17.67 -19.43 -12.01
N LEU A 194 18.10 -19.20 -13.25
CA LEU A 194 18.01 -17.87 -13.89
C LEU A 194 16.58 -17.44 -14.18
N LEU A 195 15.69 -18.37 -14.54
CA LEU A 195 14.27 -18.09 -14.70
C LEU A 195 13.65 -17.59 -13.39
N GLY A 196 13.92 -18.26 -12.28
CA GLY A 196 13.49 -17.82 -10.98
C GLY A 196 14.01 -16.44 -10.61
N ARG A 197 15.29 -16.16 -10.89
CA ARG A 197 15.88 -14.84 -10.70
C ARG A 197 15.24 -13.77 -11.59
N LEU A 198 14.91 -14.12 -12.83
CA LEU A 198 14.20 -13.22 -13.75
C LEU A 198 12.83 -12.82 -13.20
N PHE A 199 12.06 -13.77 -12.63
CA PHE A 199 10.80 -13.47 -11.95
C PHE A 199 10.99 -12.51 -10.78
N LEU A 200 12.02 -12.69 -9.96
CA LEU A 200 12.36 -11.76 -8.87
C LEU A 200 12.66 -10.35 -9.40
N CYS A 201 13.47 -10.24 -10.46
CA CYS A 201 13.76 -8.94 -11.08
C CYS A 201 12.51 -8.29 -11.68
N GLN A 202 11.58 -9.07 -12.25
CA GLN A 202 10.31 -8.53 -12.75
C GLN A 202 9.45 -7.96 -11.62
N LEU A 203 9.37 -8.66 -10.49
CA LEU A 203 8.63 -8.19 -9.32
C LEU A 203 9.20 -6.90 -8.74
N LYS A 204 10.53 -6.74 -8.77
CA LYS A 204 11.19 -5.49 -8.37
C LYS A 204 10.86 -4.33 -9.32
N ASN A 205 10.92 -4.58 -10.63
CA ASN A 205 10.84 -3.52 -11.65
C ASN A 205 9.41 -3.12 -12.05
N LYS A 206 8.41 -3.95 -11.75
CA LYS A 206 7.02 -3.54 -11.93
C LYS A 206 6.65 -2.58 -10.81
N SER A 207 6.75 -1.28 -11.10
CA SER A 207 6.08 -0.25 -10.29
C SER A 207 4.62 -0.68 -10.12
N SER A 208 4.13 -0.63 -8.90
CA SER A 208 2.74 -0.94 -8.58
C SER A 208 1.79 -0.16 -9.49
N LEU A 209 0.74 -0.82 -9.96
CA LEU A 209 -0.33 -0.16 -10.74
C LEU A 209 -0.97 0.97 -9.94
N SER A 210 -1.07 0.82 -8.62
CA SER A 210 -1.59 1.83 -7.71
C SER A 210 -0.69 3.07 -7.66
N ILE A 211 0.62 2.90 -7.50
CA ILE A 211 1.58 4.02 -7.49
C ILE A 211 1.53 4.79 -8.81
N LYS A 212 1.50 4.06 -9.96
CA LYS A 212 1.37 4.71 -11.26
C LYS A 212 0.08 5.50 -11.39
N LYS A 213 -1.04 4.97 -10.91
CA LYS A 213 -2.34 5.64 -10.93
C LYS A 213 -2.28 6.93 -10.11
N PHE A 214 -1.75 6.89 -8.89
CA PHE A 214 -1.61 8.08 -8.05
C PHE A 214 -0.61 9.09 -8.62
N ALA A 215 0.52 8.63 -9.12
CA ALA A 215 1.53 9.51 -9.76
C ALA A 215 0.99 10.20 -11.03
N SER A 216 0.08 9.55 -11.78
CA SER A 216 -0.54 10.16 -12.96
C SER A 216 -1.54 11.27 -12.66
N LEU A 217 -1.96 11.44 -11.40
CA LEU A 217 -2.82 12.54 -10.97
C LEU A 217 -2.05 13.85 -10.78
N MET A 218 -0.74 13.78 -10.57
CA MET A 218 0.08 14.98 -10.47
C MET A 218 0.34 15.55 -11.87
N PRO A 219 -0.03 16.80 -12.14
CA PRO A 219 0.31 17.45 -13.39
C PRO A 219 1.83 17.66 -13.47
N VAL A 220 2.36 17.67 -14.66
CA VAL A 220 3.81 17.89 -14.90
C VAL A 220 4.16 19.37 -14.82
N LYS A 221 3.20 20.24 -15.18
CA LYS A 221 3.34 21.70 -15.23
C LYS A 221 2.21 22.37 -14.46
N ALA A 222 2.46 23.56 -13.97
CA ALA A 222 1.49 24.46 -13.37
C ALA A 222 1.59 25.84 -14.00
N LYS A 223 0.47 26.55 -14.11
CA LYS A 223 0.43 27.94 -14.56
C LYS A 223 0.64 28.85 -13.35
N VAL A 224 1.80 29.48 -13.27
CA VAL A 224 2.16 30.42 -12.21
C VAL A 224 1.85 31.83 -12.68
N ILE A 225 1.17 32.62 -11.85
CA ILE A 225 0.94 34.04 -12.09
C ILE A 225 2.05 34.83 -11.37
N MET A 226 2.84 35.54 -12.17
CA MET A 226 3.87 36.45 -11.66
C MET A 226 3.25 37.74 -11.11
N GLU A 227 4.02 38.53 -10.37
CA GLU A 227 3.58 39.83 -9.82
C GLU A 227 3.10 40.80 -10.91
N ASP A 228 3.62 40.68 -12.12
CA ASP A 228 3.23 41.46 -13.29
C ASP A 228 1.93 40.97 -13.97
N GLY A 229 1.26 39.94 -13.44
CA GLY A 229 0.05 39.36 -13.97
C GLY A 229 0.26 38.43 -15.19
N ILE A 230 1.52 38.10 -15.52
CA ILE A 230 1.87 37.20 -16.62
C ILE A 230 1.75 35.75 -16.17
N GLU A 231 1.05 34.93 -16.96
CA GLU A 231 0.97 33.48 -16.76
C GLU A 231 2.19 32.79 -17.39
N ILE A 232 2.92 31.99 -16.59
CA ILE A 232 4.07 31.20 -17.05
C ILE A 232 3.85 29.72 -16.72
N ASP A 233 4.04 28.84 -17.69
CA ASP A 233 4.09 27.40 -17.49
C ASP A 233 5.36 27.01 -16.76
N SER A 234 5.29 26.64 -15.50
CA SER A 234 6.41 26.18 -14.68
C SER A 234 6.32 24.70 -14.36
N PRO A 235 7.43 23.95 -14.33
CA PRO A 235 7.44 22.59 -13.83
C PRO A 235 6.96 22.55 -12.37
N VAL A 236 6.15 21.56 -11.98
CA VAL A 236 5.62 21.44 -10.61
C VAL A 236 6.74 21.36 -9.56
N ASN A 237 7.90 20.78 -9.93
CA ASN A 237 9.05 20.66 -9.04
C ASN A 237 9.75 22.00 -8.74
N SER A 238 9.52 23.05 -9.54
CA SER A 238 10.09 24.39 -9.33
C SER A 238 9.20 25.32 -8.51
N LEU A 239 7.95 24.89 -8.18
CA LEU A 239 7.04 25.68 -7.38
C LEU A 239 7.57 25.90 -5.96
N GLN A 240 7.48 27.15 -5.50
CA GLN A 240 7.87 27.56 -4.15
C GLN A 240 6.66 27.95 -3.32
N ARG A 241 6.85 27.98 -2.00
CA ARG A 241 5.82 28.46 -1.09
C ARG A 241 5.57 29.93 -1.32
N GLY A 242 4.30 30.31 -1.52
CA GLY A 242 3.86 31.67 -1.81
C GLY A 242 3.58 31.93 -3.29
N ASP A 243 3.97 31.01 -4.20
CA ASP A 243 3.61 31.14 -5.61
C ASP A 243 2.10 31.10 -5.78
N LYS A 244 1.58 31.87 -6.74
CA LYS A 244 0.17 31.89 -7.10
C LYS A 244 -0.03 31.04 -8.35
N ILE A 245 -0.80 29.96 -8.24
CA ILE A 245 -1.11 29.07 -9.37
C ILE A 245 -2.56 29.25 -9.83
N TYR A 246 -2.72 29.40 -11.13
CA TYR A 246 -4.02 29.41 -11.78
C TYR A 246 -4.43 27.98 -12.13
N VAL A 247 -5.66 27.60 -11.77
CA VAL A 247 -6.21 26.27 -12.06
C VAL A 247 -7.56 26.46 -12.77
N GLY A 248 -7.58 26.12 -14.04
CA GLY A 248 -8.79 26.19 -14.88
C GLY A 248 -9.79 25.06 -14.61
N PRO A 249 -10.98 25.11 -15.23
CA PRO A 249 -11.97 24.05 -15.17
C PRO A 249 -11.43 22.72 -15.75
N ASN A 250 -11.69 21.62 -15.05
CA ASN A 250 -11.20 20.26 -15.36
C ASN A 250 -9.67 20.09 -15.32
N GLU A 251 -8.93 21.04 -14.78
CA GLU A 251 -7.50 20.92 -14.53
C GLU A 251 -7.23 20.29 -13.15
N SER A 252 -6.11 19.57 -13.06
CA SER A 252 -5.62 19.02 -11.78
C SER A 252 -4.81 20.07 -11.03
N ILE A 253 -5.01 20.16 -9.73
CA ILE A 253 -4.27 21.06 -8.84
C ILE A 253 -2.84 20.55 -8.65
N ALA A 254 -1.85 21.42 -8.85
CA ALA A 254 -0.43 21.04 -8.88
C ALA A 254 0.26 21.01 -7.51
N ALA A 255 -0.27 21.72 -6.53
CA ALA A 255 0.33 21.89 -5.20
C ALA A 255 -0.73 21.97 -4.11
N ASP A 256 -0.37 21.70 -2.86
CA ASP A 256 -1.26 21.96 -1.72
C ASP A 256 -1.22 23.45 -1.40
N GLY A 257 -2.39 24.03 -1.20
CA GLY A 257 -2.50 25.46 -0.93
C GLY A 257 -3.88 25.91 -0.47
N THR A 258 -4.08 27.24 -0.47
CA THR A 258 -5.32 27.88 -0.08
C THR A 258 -5.85 28.72 -1.23
N ILE A 259 -7.15 28.67 -1.49
CA ILE A 259 -7.81 29.47 -2.52
C ILE A 259 -7.77 30.94 -2.09
N ILE A 260 -7.21 31.79 -2.93
CA ILE A 260 -7.17 33.25 -2.71
C ILE A 260 -8.18 34.00 -3.56
N GLU A 261 -8.62 33.41 -4.69
CA GLU A 261 -9.63 34.01 -5.56
C GLU A 261 -10.43 32.92 -6.25
N GLY A 262 -11.73 33.14 -6.41
CA GLY A 262 -12.67 32.24 -7.05
C GLY A 262 -13.38 31.27 -6.10
N GLU A 263 -14.35 30.57 -6.66
CA GLU A 263 -15.14 29.52 -6.00
C GLU A 263 -15.43 28.42 -6.99
N SER A 264 -15.17 27.17 -6.64
CA SER A 264 -15.42 26.03 -7.51
C SER A 264 -15.73 24.73 -6.78
N LEU A 265 -16.26 23.78 -7.54
CA LEU A 265 -16.44 22.38 -7.10
C LEU A 265 -15.13 21.62 -7.30
N ILE A 266 -14.56 21.14 -6.21
CA ILE A 266 -13.30 20.36 -6.22
C ILE A 266 -13.61 18.88 -5.97
N GLU A 267 -13.15 18.02 -6.86
CA GLU A 267 -13.25 16.58 -6.70
C GLU A 267 -12.06 16.05 -5.88
N GLU A 268 -12.32 15.69 -4.62
CA GLU A 268 -11.31 15.19 -3.66
C GLU A 268 -11.41 13.67 -3.44
N ARG A 269 -12.10 12.95 -4.31
CA ARG A 269 -12.38 11.52 -4.18
C ARG A 269 -11.17 10.66 -3.84
N MET A 270 -9.99 11.06 -4.30
CA MET A 270 -8.75 10.31 -4.10
C MET A 270 -8.12 10.52 -2.71
N LEU A 271 -8.46 11.60 -2.01
CA LEU A 271 -7.88 11.98 -0.72
C LEU A 271 -8.89 11.82 0.43
N GLY A 272 -10.13 12.23 0.23
CA GLY A 272 -11.17 12.28 1.28
C GLY A 272 -12.18 11.15 1.23
N GLY A 273 -12.21 10.33 0.16
CA GLY A 273 -13.19 9.25 0.01
C GLY A 273 -14.61 9.71 -0.33
N GLU A 274 -14.90 11.02 -0.30
CA GLU A 274 -16.19 11.56 -0.70
C GLU A 274 -16.41 11.42 -2.21
N SER A 275 -17.57 10.89 -2.57
CA SER A 275 -17.89 10.60 -3.99
C SER A 275 -18.35 11.83 -4.75
N SER A 276 -18.80 12.87 -4.05
CA SER A 276 -19.32 14.10 -4.64
C SER A 276 -18.30 15.24 -4.59
N PRO A 277 -18.22 16.08 -5.65
CA PRO A 277 -17.39 17.28 -5.61
C PRO A 277 -17.82 18.23 -4.50
N VAL A 278 -16.85 18.76 -3.75
CA VAL A 278 -17.06 19.67 -2.63
C VAL A 278 -16.92 21.12 -3.09
N LEU A 279 -17.87 21.97 -2.72
CA LEU A 279 -17.79 23.40 -2.98
C LEU A 279 -16.71 24.04 -2.12
N LYS A 280 -15.74 24.69 -2.74
CA LYS A 280 -14.62 25.38 -2.08
C LYS A 280 -14.58 26.85 -2.52
N SER A 281 -14.47 27.74 -1.54
CA SER A 281 -14.40 29.20 -1.72
C SER A 281 -13.09 29.76 -1.18
N VAL A 282 -12.91 31.05 -1.29
CA VAL A 282 -11.73 31.78 -0.76
C VAL A 282 -11.47 31.41 0.69
N GLY A 283 -10.22 31.10 1.03
CA GLY A 283 -9.79 30.61 2.33
C GLY A 283 -9.88 29.11 2.53
N SER A 284 -10.49 28.35 1.60
CA SER A 284 -10.55 26.89 1.66
C SER A 284 -9.23 26.26 1.22
N LYS A 285 -8.83 25.16 1.90
CA LYS A 285 -7.65 24.37 1.52
C LYS A 285 -7.95 23.45 0.35
N VAL A 286 -7.00 23.35 -0.59
CA VAL A 286 -6.99 22.44 -1.72
C VAL A 286 -5.69 21.65 -1.75
N PHE A 287 -5.74 20.47 -2.38
CA PHE A 287 -4.64 19.50 -2.36
C PHE A 287 -4.19 19.12 -3.76
N ALA A 288 -2.90 18.85 -3.91
CA ALA A 288 -2.31 18.36 -5.16
C ALA A 288 -2.98 17.06 -5.62
N GLY A 289 -3.23 16.94 -6.93
CA GLY A 289 -3.87 15.78 -7.54
C GLY A 289 -5.40 15.76 -7.49
N THR A 290 -6.04 16.74 -6.82
CA THR A 290 -7.50 16.94 -6.88
C THR A 290 -7.88 17.68 -8.17
N ILE A 291 -9.11 17.54 -8.63
CA ILE A 291 -9.56 18.09 -9.92
C ILE A 291 -10.55 19.23 -9.69
N ASN A 292 -10.25 20.37 -10.27
CA ASN A 292 -11.16 21.51 -10.32
C ASN A 292 -12.24 21.25 -11.38
N ARG A 293 -13.54 21.30 -11.03
CA ARG A 293 -14.63 20.87 -11.94
C ARG A 293 -15.40 22.01 -12.59
N LYS A 294 -15.50 23.18 -11.96
CA LYS A 294 -16.46 24.19 -12.45
C LYS A 294 -15.81 25.49 -12.91
N ASN A 295 -15.38 26.32 -11.98
CA ASN A 295 -14.87 27.66 -12.26
C ASN A 295 -13.34 27.68 -12.09
N ALA A 296 -12.67 28.64 -12.73
CA ALA A 296 -11.26 28.87 -12.47
C ALA A 296 -11.03 29.38 -11.04
N ILE A 297 -9.95 28.95 -10.42
CA ILE A 297 -9.53 29.37 -9.08
C ILE A 297 -8.07 29.79 -9.09
N LEU A 298 -7.72 30.71 -8.21
CA LEU A 298 -6.35 31.10 -7.91
C LEU A 298 -5.94 30.53 -6.56
N VAL A 299 -4.86 29.77 -6.51
CA VAL A 299 -4.38 29.07 -5.31
C VAL A 299 -3.02 29.59 -4.91
N ASN A 300 -2.86 29.97 -3.64
CA ASN A 300 -1.58 30.26 -3.03
C ASN A 300 -0.91 28.98 -2.55
N VAL A 301 0.29 28.68 -3.05
CA VAL A 301 1.03 27.44 -2.75
C VAL A 301 1.56 27.47 -1.33
N GLU A 302 1.19 26.46 -0.53
CA GLU A 302 1.74 26.24 0.82
C GLU A 302 2.80 25.13 0.82
N LYS A 303 2.56 24.05 0.04
CA LYS A 303 3.47 22.90 -0.08
C LYS A 303 3.52 22.42 -1.54
N SER A 304 4.72 22.16 -2.03
CA SER A 304 4.98 21.71 -3.39
C SER A 304 5.83 20.43 -3.42
N GLY A 305 5.86 19.73 -4.55
CA GLY A 305 6.72 18.57 -4.79
C GLY A 305 6.53 17.46 -3.77
N SER A 306 7.62 17.01 -3.13
CA SER A 306 7.62 15.92 -2.14
C SER A 306 6.90 16.24 -0.82
N GLN A 307 6.59 17.52 -0.55
CA GLN A 307 5.94 17.92 0.68
C GLN A 307 4.41 17.84 0.61
N THR A 308 3.83 17.66 -0.58
CA THR A 308 2.38 17.55 -0.79
C THR A 308 1.80 16.30 -0.11
N VAL A 309 0.50 16.35 0.22
CA VAL A 309 -0.21 15.21 0.81
C VAL A 309 -0.17 14.01 -0.13
N LEU A 310 -0.39 14.22 -1.43
CA LEU A 310 -0.36 13.15 -2.43
C LEU A 310 1.03 12.52 -2.54
N ALA A 311 2.10 13.31 -2.55
CA ALA A 311 3.47 12.80 -2.58
C ALA A 311 3.79 11.93 -1.34
N LYS A 312 3.33 12.35 -0.16
CA LYS A 312 3.47 11.57 1.08
C LYS A 312 2.68 10.25 1.05
N ILE A 313 1.50 10.23 0.41
CA ILE A 313 0.73 9.00 0.20
C ILE A 313 1.51 8.05 -0.72
N ILE A 314 2.06 8.56 -1.82
CA ILE A 314 2.87 7.78 -2.76
C ILE A 314 4.11 7.20 -2.04
N ASP A 315 4.85 8.02 -1.30
CA ASP A 315 6.02 7.60 -0.53
C ASP A 315 5.66 6.52 0.52
N ARG A 316 4.54 6.71 1.25
CA ARG A 316 4.05 5.67 2.17
C ARG A 316 3.71 4.38 1.46
N LEU A 317 3.06 4.43 0.28
CA LEU A 317 2.76 3.23 -0.50
C LEU A 317 4.03 2.52 -0.98
N GLU A 318 5.05 3.25 -1.40
CA GLU A 318 6.36 2.70 -1.75
C GLU A 318 7.01 2.02 -0.54
N ASN A 319 7.04 2.69 0.61
CA ASN A 319 7.60 2.16 1.86
C ASN A 319 6.85 0.90 2.35
N VAL A 320 5.52 0.89 2.27
CA VAL A 320 4.70 -0.27 2.65
C VAL A 320 4.95 -1.47 1.73
N GLN A 321 5.05 -1.24 0.41
CA GLN A 321 5.34 -2.31 -0.55
C GLN A 321 6.71 -2.93 -0.35
N ASN A 322 7.64 -2.18 0.20
CA ASN A 322 9.00 -2.60 0.47
C ASN A 322 9.17 -3.16 1.89
N SER A 323 8.18 -2.95 2.77
CA SER A 323 8.20 -3.51 4.12
C SER A 323 8.15 -5.04 4.07
N GLU A 324 8.90 -5.68 4.96
CA GLU A 324 8.92 -7.13 5.07
C GLU A 324 7.85 -7.61 6.05
N SER A 325 7.10 -8.62 5.61
CA SER A 325 6.14 -9.28 6.48
C SER A 325 6.84 -10.17 7.52
N PRO A 326 6.26 -10.40 8.71
CA PRO A 326 6.81 -11.31 9.71
C PRO A 326 7.05 -12.71 9.15
N VAL A 327 6.13 -13.26 8.36
CA VAL A 327 6.29 -14.55 7.68
C VAL A 327 7.46 -14.48 6.68
N GLY A 328 7.62 -13.37 5.97
CA GLY A 328 8.78 -13.13 5.10
C GLY A 328 10.09 -13.17 5.86
N LYS A 329 10.21 -12.47 7.00
CA LYS A 329 11.42 -12.47 7.85
C LYS A 329 11.77 -13.87 8.35
N VAL A 330 10.78 -14.63 8.81
CA VAL A 330 10.99 -16.02 9.24
C VAL A 330 11.43 -16.89 8.05
N ALA A 331 10.80 -16.71 6.89
CA ALA A 331 11.18 -17.43 5.68
C ALA A 331 12.65 -17.19 5.31
N TYR A 332 13.13 -15.94 5.44
CA TYR A 332 14.53 -15.60 5.16
C TYR A 332 15.51 -16.16 6.19
N GLY A 333 15.15 -16.11 7.47
CA GLY A 333 15.98 -16.65 8.56
C GLY A 333 16.18 -18.17 8.43
N ILE A 334 15.22 -18.88 7.84
CA ILE A 334 15.30 -20.35 7.66
C ILE A 334 16.19 -20.73 6.45
N VAL A 335 16.37 -19.87 5.45
CA VAL A 335 17.10 -20.20 4.22
C VAL A 335 18.52 -20.73 4.47
N PRO A 336 19.39 -20.12 5.30
CA PRO A 336 20.72 -20.65 5.55
C PRO A 336 20.70 -22.03 6.19
N ALA A 337 19.82 -22.24 7.19
CA ALA A 337 19.64 -23.53 7.85
C ALA A 337 19.12 -24.60 6.86
N PHE A 338 18.18 -24.23 5.99
CA PHE A 338 17.66 -25.10 4.94
C PHE A 338 18.76 -25.51 3.95
N VAL A 339 19.60 -24.56 3.52
CA VAL A 339 20.74 -24.86 2.62
C VAL A 339 21.69 -25.86 3.28
N CYS A 340 22.05 -25.64 4.55
CA CYS A 340 22.87 -26.58 5.32
C CYS A 340 22.23 -27.97 5.44
N ALA A 341 20.91 -28.02 5.68
CA ALA A 341 20.17 -29.28 5.76
C ALA A 341 20.18 -30.03 4.41
N VAL A 342 19.96 -29.34 3.30
CA VAL A 342 20.04 -29.95 1.95
C VAL A 342 21.43 -30.48 1.66
N LEU A 343 22.49 -29.74 2.01
CA LEU A 343 23.86 -30.21 1.87
C LEU A 343 24.13 -31.46 2.72
N ALA A 344 23.67 -31.47 3.97
CA ALA A 344 23.81 -32.64 4.84
C ALA A 344 23.06 -33.86 4.33
N ILE A 345 21.79 -33.69 3.87
CA ILE A 345 20.96 -34.75 3.32
C ILE A 345 21.59 -35.31 2.02
N SER A 346 22.08 -34.42 1.14
CA SER A 346 22.73 -34.87 -0.10
C SER A 346 23.98 -35.70 0.19
N LEU A 347 24.83 -35.29 1.13
CA LEU A 347 26.00 -36.03 1.56
C LEU A 347 25.61 -37.37 2.22
N LEU A 348 24.59 -37.35 3.07
CA LEU A 348 24.06 -38.56 3.70
C LEU A 348 23.53 -39.54 2.67
N THR A 349 22.79 -39.05 1.68
CA THR A 349 22.31 -39.87 0.56
C THR A 349 23.46 -40.55 -0.18
N TYR A 350 24.51 -39.80 -0.49
CA TYR A 350 25.72 -40.34 -1.11
C TYR A 350 26.35 -41.43 -0.27
N VAL A 351 26.54 -41.20 1.02
CA VAL A 351 27.15 -42.18 1.96
C VAL A 351 26.27 -43.44 2.09
N ILE A 352 24.95 -43.30 2.19
CA ILE A 352 24.01 -44.45 2.28
C ILE A 352 24.12 -45.32 1.04
N TRP A 353 24.10 -44.72 -0.16
CA TRP A 353 24.24 -45.47 -1.42
C TRP A 353 25.54 -46.25 -1.46
N LEU A 354 26.67 -45.69 -1.10
CA LEU A 354 27.95 -46.37 -1.07
C LEU A 354 28.01 -47.51 -0.03
N ASN A 355 27.37 -47.31 1.14
CA ASN A 355 27.36 -48.35 2.16
C ASN A 355 26.45 -49.54 1.83
N VAL A 356 25.29 -49.26 1.20
CA VAL A 356 24.31 -50.31 0.86
C VAL A 356 24.73 -51.13 -0.37
N TYR A 357 25.23 -50.43 -1.41
CA TYR A 357 25.51 -51.06 -2.70
C TYR A 357 27.02 -51.18 -3.01
N GLY A 358 27.87 -50.70 -2.13
CA GLY A 358 29.32 -50.73 -2.30
C GLY A 358 29.85 -49.74 -3.34
N MET A 359 31.17 -49.77 -3.58
CA MET A 359 31.87 -48.87 -4.52
C MET A 359 31.43 -48.99 -5.98
N TYR A 360 30.79 -50.09 -6.34
CA TYR A 360 30.26 -50.26 -7.70
C TYR A 360 29.10 -49.31 -8.00
N ALA A 361 28.40 -48.86 -6.99
CA ALA A 361 27.30 -47.89 -7.11
C ALA A 361 27.74 -46.42 -7.03
N PHE A 362 29.04 -46.13 -7.14
CA PHE A 362 29.58 -44.76 -7.09
C PHE A 362 28.89 -43.79 -8.06
N PRO A 363 28.64 -44.14 -9.36
CA PRO A 363 27.96 -43.27 -10.29
C PRO A 363 26.53 -42.91 -9.81
N GLN A 364 25.75 -43.91 -9.39
CA GLN A 364 24.37 -43.76 -8.93
C GLN A 364 24.32 -42.99 -7.60
N ALA A 365 25.28 -43.22 -6.71
CA ALA A 365 25.43 -42.46 -5.46
C ALA A 365 25.67 -40.98 -5.74
N PHE A 366 26.52 -40.66 -6.72
CA PHE A 366 26.83 -39.30 -7.10
C PHE A 366 25.68 -38.61 -7.84
N GLU A 367 24.96 -39.34 -8.69
CA GLU A 367 23.71 -38.87 -9.31
C GLU A 367 22.66 -38.53 -8.28
N ALA A 368 22.44 -39.41 -7.30
CA ALA A 368 21.50 -39.14 -6.20
C ALA A 368 21.92 -37.91 -5.36
N PHE A 369 23.22 -37.73 -5.10
CA PHE A 369 23.77 -36.55 -4.46
C PHE A 369 23.44 -35.27 -5.24
N ILE A 370 23.71 -35.25 -6.55
CA ILE A 370 23.41 -34.09 -7.41
C ILE A 370 21.90 -33.83 -7.47
N ALA A 371 21.08 -34.89 -7.59
CA ALA A 371 19.62 -34.76 -7.65
C ALA A 371 19.04 -34.08 -6.40
N VAL A 372 19.51 -34.46 -5.20
CA VAL A 372 19.08 -33.82 -3.94
C VAL A 372 19.50 -32.36 -3.92
N LEU A 373 20.72 -32.03 -4.33
CA LEU A 373 21.18 -30.63 -4.41
C LEU A 373 20.35 -29.81 -5.40
N ALA A 374 20.01 -30.37 -6.57
CA ALA A 374 19.27 -29.66 -7.62
C ALA A 374 17.82 -29.36 -7.22
N ILE A 375 17.15 -30.34 -6.56
CA ILE A 375 15.76 -30.19 -6.09
C ILE A 375 15.65 -29.23 -4.89
N GLY A 376 16.66 -29.13 -4.08
CA GLY A 376 16.67 -28.34 -2.84
C GLY A 376 16.63 -26.81 -3.00
N CYS A 377 16.00 -26.30 -4.06
CA CYS A 377 15.92 -24.84 -4.30
C CYS A 377 14.71 -24.21 -3.58
N PRO A 378 14.90 -23.38 -2.53
CA PRO A 378 13.81 -22.76 -1.75
C PRO A 378 13.18 -21.53 -2.43
N LEU A 379 13.38 -21.34 -3.74
CA LEU A 379 12.96 -20.13 -4.46
C LEU A 379 11.44 -19.90 -4.41
N ALA A 380 10.64 -20.96 -4.52
CA ALA A 380 9.19 -20.87 -4.48
C ALA A 380 8.68 -20.38 -3.11
N PHE A 381 9.30 -20.82 -2.04
CA PHE A 381 8.96 -20.39 -0.68
C PHE A 381 9.21 -18.90 -0.47
N TYR A 382 10.31 -18.39 -1.01
CA TYR A 382 10.68 -16.99 -1.00
C TYR A 382 9.73 -16.11 -1.83
N LEU A 383 9.36 -16.56 -3.03
CA LEU A 383 8.51 -15.80 -3.94
C LEU A 383 7.08 -15.66 -3.42
N SER A 384 6.54 -16.72 -2.79
CA SER A 384 5.13 -16.78 -2.42
C SER A 384 4.73 -15.67 -1.44
N SER A 385 5.51 -15.43 -0.39
CA SER A 385 5.21 -14.40 0.61
C SER A 385 5.23 -12.97 0.03
N ARG A 386 6.23 -12.66 -0.78
CA ARG A 386 6.36 -11.32 -1.38
C ARG A 386 5.30 -11.02 -2.42
N ILE A 387 4.97 -12.00 -3.28
CA ILE A 387 3.94 -11.83 -4.30
C ILE A 387 2.58 -11.59 -3.65
N THR A 388 2.25 -12.35 -2.62
CA THR A 388 0.98 -12.25 -1.92
C THR A 388 0.81 -10.90 -1.23
N VAL A 389 1.82 -10.45 -0.48
CA VAL A 389 1.78 -9.14 0.20
C VAL A 389 1.66 -8.00 -0.81
N LYS A 390 2.48 -8.02 -1.87
CA LYS A 390 2.41 -7.00 -2.91
C LYS A 390 1.05 -6.95 -3.60
N ALA A 391 0.48 -8.12 -3.93
CA ALA A 391 -0.85 -8.20 -4.55
C ALA A 391 -1.95 -7.67 -3.62
N ALA A 392 -1.85 -7.93 -2.30
CA ALA A 392 -2.80 -7.41 -1.32
C ALA A 392 -2.72 -5.88 -1.20
N ILE A 393 -1.50 -5.31 -1.14
CA ILE A 393 -1.29 -3.86 -1.09
C ILE A 393 -1.83 -3.19 -2.36
N ASP A 394 -1.50 -3.71 -3.54
CA ASP A 394 -1.97 -3.18 -4.81
C ASP A 394 -3.50 -3.21 -4.92
N ARG A 395 -4.13 -4.32 -4.50
CA ARG A 395 -5.58 -4.46 -4.52
C ARG A 395 -6.25 -3.50 -3.54
N GLY A 396 -5.70 -3.38 -2.31
CA GLY A 396 -6.18 -2.42 -1.32
C GLY A 396 -6.11 -0.99 -1.82
N ALA A 397 -4.96 -0.57 -2.35
CA ALA A 397 -4.76 0.78 -2.86
C ALA A 397 -5.68 1.13 -4.03
N LEU A 398 -5.98 0.17 -4.94
CA LEU A 398 -6.97 0.36 -6.00
C LEU A 398 -8.40 0.58 -5.48
N SER A 399 -8.69 0.11 -4.26
CA SER A 399 -9.95 0.29 -3.55
C SER A 399 -9.89 1.45 -2.52
N ASN A 400 -8.88 2.31 -2.59
CA ASN A 400 -8.60 3.41 -1.66
C ASN A 400 -8.36 2.95 -0.21
N ILE A 401 -7.91 1.70 -0.01
CA ILE A 401 -7.52 1.15 1.30
C ILE A 401 -5.99 1.15 1.39
N PHE A 402 -5.45 1.94 2.32
CA PHE A 402 -4.01 2.08 2.51
C PHE A 402 -3.57 1.34 3.77
N PHE A 403 -2.73 0.32 3.58
CA PHE A 403 -2.12 -0.40 4.70
C PHE A 403 -0.93 0.39 5.24
N LYS A 404 -0.72 0.33 6.55
CA LYS A 404 0.41 0.98 7.21
C LYS A 404 1.73 0.27 6.90
N ASP A 405 1.71 -1.05 6.87
CA ASP A 405 2.86 -1.94 6.60
C ASP A 405 2.38 -3.35 6.22
N ALA A 406 3.32 -4.21 5.83
CA ALA A 406 3.03 -5.61 5.52
C ALA A 406 2.59 -6.42 6.75
N VAL A 407 3.01 -6.02 7.97
CA VAL A 407 2.61 -6.65 9.23
C VAL A 407 1.11 -6.49 9.45
N THR A 408 0.58 -5.30 9.13
CA THR A 408 -0.86 -4.99 9.23
C THR A 408 -1.70 -5.96 8.40
N ILE A 409 -1.24 -6.35 7.21
CA ILE A 409 -1.98 -7.31 6.34
C ILE A 409 -2.06 -8.69 7.01
N GLU A 410 -0.96 -9.17 7.59
CA GLU A 410 -0.94 -10.46 8.29
C GLU A 410 -1.78 -10.43 9.57
N ASN A 411 -1.74 -9.32 10.30
CA ASN A 411 -2.53 -9.15 11.53
C ASN A 411 -4.02 -9.04 11.21
N LEU A 412 -4.39 -8.42 10.09
CA LEU A 412 -5.78 -8.34 9.64
C LEU A 412 -6.42 -9.73 9.46
N ALA A 413 -5.64 -10.71 8.99
CA ALA A 413 -6.10 -12.10 8.87
C ALA A 413 -6.36 -12.79 10.23
N LYS A 414 -5.79 -12.26 11.32
CA LYS A 414 -5.90 -12.81 12.70
C LYS A 414 -6.93 -12.05 13.55
N VAL A 415 -7.58 -11.02 13.00
CA VAL A 415 -8.57 -10.22 13.70
C VAL A 415 -9.76 -11.09 14.07
N ASN A 416 -10.11 -11.10 15.37
CA ASN A 416 -11.25 -11.80 15.92
C ASN A 416 -12.29 -10.84 16.54
N LEU A 417 -11.97 -9.54 16.59
CA LEU A 417 -12.80 -8.49 17.15
C LEU A 417 -12.70 -7.24 16.28
N ALA A 418 -13.83 -6.70 15.86
CA ALA A 418 -13.94 -5.40 15.19
C ALA A 418 -14.77 -4.45 16.06
N VAL A 419 -14.22 -3.28 16.34
CA VAL A 419 -14.88 -2.24 17.13
C VAL A 419 -15.09 -1.01 16.25
N PHE A 420 -16.35 -0.63 16.05
CA PHE A 420 -16.71 0.62 15.40
C PHE A 420 -16.81 1.70 16.47
N SER A 421 -15.87 2.63 16.49
CA SER A 421 -15.81 3.75 17.44
C SER A 421 -16.71 4.93 17.07
N ASP A 422 -17.27 4.93 15.86
CA ASP A 422 -18.13 5.98 15.37
C ASP A 422 -19.25 5.36 14.51
N VAL A 423 -20.48 5.68 14.88
CA VAL A 423 -21.70 5.26 14.18
C VAL A 423 -21.70 5.72 12.72
N ARG A 424 -21.10 6.89 12.44
CA ARG A 424 -20.99 7.48 11.08
C ARG A 424 -20.30 6.57 10.06
N ALA A 425 -19.49 5.62 10.50
CA ALA A 425 -18.93 4.59 9.62
C ALA A 425 -20.01 3.70 8.98
N LEU A 426 -21.16 3.53 9.65
CA LEU A 426 -22.22 2.60 9.28
C LEU A 426 -23.44 3.29 8.67
N ILE A 427 -23.64 4.59 8.93
CA ILE A 427 -24.81 5.37 8.50
C ILE A 427 -24.47 6.31 7.37
N GLU A 428 -25.49 6.77 6.63
CA GLU A 428 -25.37 7.82 5.62
C GLU A 428 -25.10 9.18 6.27
N ASP A 429 -24.44 10.08 5.55
CA ASP A 429 -24.03 11.40 6.09
C ASP A 429 -25.23 12.32 6.39
N ILE A 430 -26.36 12.11 5.72
CA ILE A 430 -27.56 12.94 5.90
C ILE A 430 -28.68 12.01 6.41
N PRO A 431 -29.15 12.24 7.65
CA PRO A 431 -30.31 11.51 8.18
C PRO A 431 -31.59 11.99 7.51
N TYR A 432 -32.73 11.31 7.75
CA TYR A 432 -34.01 11.71 7.23
C TYR A 432 -35.04 11.92 8.34
N VAL A 433 -36.02 12.79 8.10
CA VAL A 433 -37.13 13.02 9.02
C VAL A 433 -38.17 11.93 8.82
N LYS A 434 -38.40 11.11 9.87
CA LYS A 434 -39.37 10.00 9.87
C LYS A 434 -40.77 10.49 10.26
N GLU A 435 -40.86 11.30 11.32
CA GLU A 435 -42.10 11.84 11.88
C GLU A 435 -41.93 13.30 12.23
N LYS A 436 -43.04 14.05 12.26
CA LYS A 436 -43.08 15.47 12.61
C LYS A 436 -44.19 15.81 13.57
N TYR A 437 -43.97 16.81 14.39
CA TYR A 437 -44.97 17.55 15.10
C TYR A 437 -44.92 19.03 14.68
N LEU A 438 -46.04 19.61 14.31
CA LEU A 438 -46.15 21.04 13.97
C LEU A 438 -47.20 21.68 14.90
N SER A 439 -46.81 22.73 15.61
CA SER A 439 -47.72 23.52 16.38
C SER A 439 -48.69 24.29 15.46
N SER A 440 -49.90 24.57 15.96
CA SER A 440 -50.85 25.43 15.25
C SER A 440 -50.31 26.85 15.02
N GLN A 441 -49.30 27.27 15.78
CA GLN A 441 -48.62 28.55 15.67
C GLN A 441 -47.48 28.55 14.63
N CYS A 442 -47.11 27.42 14.07
CA CYS A 442 -46.03 27.31 13.09
C CYS A 442 -46.51 27.86 11.73
N THR A 443 -45.91 28.94 11.29
CA THR A 443 -46.22 29.64 10.05
C THR A 443 -45.36 29.17 8.90
N LYS A 444 -45.74 29.56 7.66
CA LYS A 444 -44.91 29.29 6.46
C LYS A 444 -43.53 29.93 6.54
N SER A 445 -43.45 31.17 7.12
CA SER A 445 -42.17 31.87 7.33
C SER A 445 -41.24 31.10 8.25
N ASP A 446 -41.76 30.42 9.30
CA ASP A 446 -40.98 29.62 10.23
C ASP A 446 -40.39 28.37 9.53
N LEU A 447 -41.16 27.72 8.61
CA LEU A 447 -40.65 26.60 7.78
C LEU A 447 -39.58 27.06 6.77
N MET A 448 -39.72 28.31 6.27
CA MET A 448 -38.72 28.90 5.38
C MET A 448 -37.42 29.20 6.08
N ALA A 449 -37.47 29.64 7.36
CA ALA A 449 -36.30 29.83 8.20
C ALA A 449 -35.50 28.51 8.37
N LEU A 450 -36.20 27.37 8.54
CA LEU A 450 -35.56 26.03 8.58
C LEU A 450 -34.89 25.67 7.26
N TYR A 451 -35.53 25.94 6.12
CA TYR A 451 -34.96 25.66 4.80
C TYR A 451 -33.69 26.49 4.54
N VAL A 452 -33.73 27.77 4.86
CA VAL A 452 -32.58 28.68 4.64
C VAL A 452 -31.41 28.29 5.53
N VAL A 453 -31.63 28.00 6.82
CA VAL A 453 -30.56 27.56 7.70
C VAL A 453 -29.99 26.19 7.31
N GLY A 454 -30.83 25.30 6.82
CA GLY A 454 -30.38 23.97 6.33
C GLY A 454 -29.48 24.06 5.10
N ASN A 455 -29.74 25.00 4.20
CA ASN A 455 -28.93 25.21 2.99
C ASN A 455 -27.68 26.07 3.23
N SER A 456 -27.70 26.94 4.22
CA SER A 456 -26.60 27.88 4.47
C SER A 456 -25.46 27.27 5.29
N LYS A 457 -25.65 26.11 5.95
CA LYS A 457 -24.70 25.53 6.91
C LYS A 457 -24.49 24.02 6.69
N THR A 458 -23.33 23.54 7.10
CA THR A 458 -22.85 22.16 6.88
C THR A 458 -23.36 21.13 7.89
N ASN A 459 -24.30 21.50 8.80
CA ASN A 459 -24.82 20.54 9.78
C ASN A 459 -25.82 19.57 9.11
N PRO A 460 -25.56 18.23 9.14
CA PRO A 460 -26.40 17.24 8.49
C PRO A 460 -27.86 17.22 8.98
N PHE A 461 -28.08 17.43 10.27
CA PHE A 461 -29.42 17.49 10.87
C PHE A 461 -30.20 18.72 10.36
N CYS A 462 -29.55 19.88 10.30
CA CYS A 462 -30.15 21.09 9.75
C CYS A 462 -30.52 20.90 8.27
N LYS A 463 -29.67 20.25 7.50
CA LYS A 463 -29.92 19.95 6.09
C LYS A 463 -31.10 19.01 5.91
N ALA A 464 -31.18 17.92 6.69
CA ALA A 464 -32.29 16.97 6.63
C ALA A 464 -33.64 17.65 6.96
N ILE A 465 -33.66 18.49 8.02
CA ILE A 465 -34.85 19.25 8.42
C ILE A 465 -35.21 20.29 7.37
N GLY A 466 -34.21 21.00 6.82
CA GLY A 466 -34.40 22.03 5.80
C GLY A 466 -35.01 21.46 4.51
N ASP A 467 -34.47 20.35 4.01
CA ASP A 467 -34.99 19.64 2.83
C ASP A 467 -36.43 19.12 3.07
N TYR A 468 -36.69 18.63 4.28
CA TYR A 468 -38.02 18.22 4.68
C TYR A 468 -39.02 19.39 4.75
N ALA A 469 -38.61 20.52 5.33
CA ALA A 469 -39.40 21.74 5.42
C ALA A 469 -39.75 22.32 4.03
N LYS A 470 -38.81 22.23 3.07
CA LYS A 470 -39.05 22.59 1.68
C LYS A 470 -40.16 21.75 1.07
N ASN A 471 -40.12 20.42 1.26
CA ASN A 471 -41.13 19.52 0.73
C ASN A 471 -42.51 19.79 1.34
N LEU A 472 -42.57 20.08 2.64
CA LEU A 472 -43.80 20.45 3.33
C LEU A 472 -44.41 21.77 2.81
N ALA A 473 -43.55 22.74 2.52
CA ALA A 473 -43.97 24.01 1.95
C ALA A 473 -44.51 23.85 0.51
N ALA A 474 -43.93 22.91 -0.27
CA ALA A 474 -44.34 22.60 -1.63
C ALA A 474 -45.69 21.84 -1.71
N GLU A 475 -45.96 20.93 -0.74
CA GLU A 475 -47.24 20.20 -0.66
C GLU A 475 -48.48 21.10 -0.45
N LYS A 476 -48.29 22.30 0.10
CA LYS A 476 -49.34 23.29 0.38
C LYS A 476 -49.62 24.26 -0.79
N HIS A 477 -49.49 23.83 -2.05
CA HIS A 477 -49.90 24.52 -3.28
C HIS A 477 -49.50 26.00 -3.43
N ASP A 478 -48.18 26.32 -3.45
CA ASP A 478 -47.71 27.59 -4.06
C ASP A 478 -46.25 27.45 -4.50
N CYS A 479 -46.07 27.06 -5.76
CA CYS A 479 -44.75 26.85 -6.40
C CYS A 479 -43.97 28.14 -6.72
N ILE A 480 -44.38 29.30 -6.25
CA ILE A 480 -43.81 30.60 -6.67
C ILE A 480 -42.67 31.10 -5.75
N TYR A 481 -42.42 30.48 -4.62
CA TYR A 481 -41.48 31.04 -3.62
C TYR A 481 -40.05 30.44 -3.59
N ALA A 482 -39.74 29.46 -4.43
CA ALA A 482 -38.42 28.86 -4.49
C ALA A 482 -37.33 29.76 -5.13
N GLU A 483 -37.72 30.81 -5.86
CA GLU A 483 -36.78 31.67 -6.61
C GLU A 483 -36.48 33.04 -5.97
N ARG A 484 -37.15 33.41 -4.87
CA ARG A 484 -36.86 34.66 -4.14
C ARG A 484 -36.51 34.42 -2.67
N ILE A 485 -35.38 33.75 -2.41
CA ILE A 485 -34.78 33.77 -1.08
C ILE A 485 -33.94 35.04 -0.98
N VAL A 486 -34.54 36.11 -0.42
CA VAL A 486 -33.90 37.43 -0.30
C VAL A 486 -33.29 37.64 1.09
N CYS A 487 -33.63 36.79 2.10
CA CYS A 487 -33.14 36.95 3.45
C CYS A 487 -32.03 35.94 3.78
N GLU A 488 -30.88 36.44 4.20
CA GLU A 488 -29.80 35.64 4.74
C GLU A 488 -30.01 35.38 6.24
N VAL A 489 -29.50 34.24 6.71
CA VAL A 489 -29.44 33.95 8.15
C VAL A 489 -28.38 34.81 8.79
N THR A 490 -28.79 35.63 9.75
CA THR A 490 -27.91 36.49 10.54
C THR A 490 -27.76 35.96 11.98
N ASP A 491 -26.77 36.42 12.70
CA ASP A 491 -26.49 36.08 14.12
C ASP A 491 -26.52 34.58 14.42
N TYR A 492 -25.84 33.80 13.51
CA TYR A 492 -25.75 32.36 13.67
C TYR A 492 -24.76 31.98 14.77
N ASN A 493 -25.26 31.29 15.80
CA ASN A 493 -24.46 30.79 16.91
C ASN A 493 -24.71 29.31 17.12
N SER A 494 -23.66 28.51 16.94
CA SER A 494 -23.70 27.05 17.13
C SER A 494 -23.10 26.69 18.48
N MET A 495 -23.87 25.98 19.30
CA MET A 495 -23.42 25.40 20.57
C MET A 495 -23.19 23.89 20.33
N PRO A 496 -21.93 23.43 20.37
CA PRO A 496 -21.63 22.00 20.15
C PRO A 496 -22.51 21.13 21.02
N ASP A 497 -23.01 20.03 20.45
CA ASP A 497 -23.84 18.98 21.06
C ASP A 497 -25.23 19.39 21.57
N ASN A 498 -25.57 20.67 21.58
CA ASN A 498 -26.85 21.14 22.10
C ASN A 498 -27.80 21.66 21.02
N GLY A 499 -27.33 22.57 20.16
CA GLY A 499 -28.17 23.17 19.14
C GLY A 499 -27.61 24.44 18.54
N ILE A 500 -28.46 25.13 17.78
CA ILE A 500 -28.11 26.40 17.10
C ILE A 500 -29.14 27.47 17.40
N ARG A 501 -28.69 28.71 17.44
CA ARG A 501 -29.52 29.94 17.45
C ARG A 501 -29.22 30.74 16.20
N PHE A 502 -30.23 31.36 15.62
CA PHE A 502 -30.09 32.17 14.41
C PHE A 502 -31.23 33.18 14.32
N VAL A 503 -31.03 34.21 13.53
CA VAL A 503 -32.05 35.19 13.21
C VAL A 503 -32.41 35.10 11.73
N TYR A 504 -33.69 35.08 11.44
CA TYR A 504 -34.24 35.12 10.10
C TYR A 504 -35.46 36.03 10.08
N ASP A 505 -35.49 37.02 9.19
CA ASP A 505 -36.55 37.99 9.07
C ASP A 505 -36.86 38.69 10.42
N GLU A 506 -35.80 39.21 11.08
CA GLU A 506 -35.82 39.89 12.39
C GLU A 506 -36.31 39.01 13.57
N LYS A 507 -36.72 37.78 13.35
CA LYS A 507 -37.21 36.85 14.35
C LYS A 507 -36.11 35.89 14.80
N LYS A 508 -35.99 35.69 16.13
CA LYS A 508 -35.00 34.79 16.74
C LYS A 508 -35.54 33.37 16.77
N TYR A 509 -34.75 32.44 16.26
CA TYR A 509 -35.05 31.00 16.23
C TYR A 509 -33.98 30.22 16.93
N TRP A 510 -34.37 29.06 17.41
CA TRP A 510 -33.47 28.04 17.92
C TRP A 510 -33.87 26.64 17.39
N LEU A 511 -32.87 25.78 17.22
CA LEU A 511 -33.03 24.40 16.80
C LEU A 511 -32.05 23.55 17.62
N GLY A 512 -32.52 22.50 18.32
CA GLY A 512 -31.63 21.73 19.16
C GLY A 512 -32.28 20.53 19.86
N ASN A 513 -31.51 19.89 20.74
CA ASN A 513 -31.96 18.73 21.52
C ASN A 513 -32.88 19.15 22.69
N VAL A 514 -33.36 18.17 23.47
CA VAL A 514 -34.23 18.38 24.63
C VAL A 514 -33.62 19.30 25.67
N ILE A 515 -32.31 19.23 25.90
CA ILE A 515 -31.60 20.07 26.87
C ILE A 515 -31.64 21.52 26.40
N PHE A 516 -31.42 21.73 25.10
CA PHE A 516 -31.45 23.06 24.51
C PHE A 516 -32.85 23.67 24.48
N ALA A 517 -33.89 22.88 24.24
CA ALA A 517 -35.28 23.31 24.32
C ALA A 517 -35.65 23.76 25.76
N LYS A 518 -35.27 22.97 26.77
CA LYS A 518 -35.47 23.37 28.19
C LYS A 518 -34.71 24.64 28.56
N ALA A 519 -33.49 24.81 28.07
CA ALA A 519 -32.68 26.03 28.30
C ALA A 519 -33.29 27.28 27.65
N ASN A 520 -34.12 27.13 26.62
CA ASN A 520 -34.90 28.21 26.00
C ASN A 520 -36.32 28.37 26.62
N GLY A 521 -36.57 27.76 27.78
CA GLY A 521 -37.82 27.95 28.53
C GLY A 521 -39.02 27.13 28.06
N VAL A 522 -38.82 26.13 27.20
CA VAL A 522 -39.92 25.25 26.74
C VAL A 522 -40.16 24.16 27.77
N ASP A 523 -41.39 23.99 28.20
CA ASP A 523 -41.81 22.85 29.02
C ASP A 523 -41.97 21.58 28.13
N VAL A 524 -40.86 20.88 27.93
CA VAL A 524 -40.83 19.67 27.09
C VAL A 524 -41.70 18.55 27.68
N ASP A 525 -41.90 18.52 29.00
CA ASP A 525 -42.69 17.48 29.66
C ASP A 525 -44.17 17.62 29.31
N PHE A 526 -44.67 18.82 29.12
CA PHE A 526 -46.00 19.09 28.57
C PHE A 526 -46.15 18.52 27.14
N TYR A 527 -45.11 18.64 26.30
CA TYR A 527 -45.14 18.13 24.92
C TYR A 527 -44.88 16.63 24.83
N LYS A 528 -44.38 15.94 25.85
CA LYS A 528 -44.14 14.50 25.84
C LYS A 528 -45.38 13.69 25.47
N THR A 529 -46.54 14.11 25.92
CA THR A 529 -47.83 13.45 25.59
C THR A 529 -48.18 13.60 24.09
N LEU A 530 -47.81 14.71 23.47
CA LEU A 530 -48.01 14.98 22.04
C LEU A 530 -46.96 14.27 21.16
N LEU A 531 -45.74 14.09 21.71
CA LEU A 531 -44.62 13.43 21.04
C LEU A 531 -44.60 11.89 21.32
N PHE A 532 -45.62 11.36 22.01
CA PHE A 532 -45.71 9.93 22.37
C PHE A 532 -45.70 8.99 21.15
N ASN A 533 -46.09 9.48 19.98
CA ASN A 533 -46.10 8.73 18.72
C ASN A 533 -44.72 8.69 18.02
N PHE A 534 -43.70 9.38 18.52
CA PHE A 534 -42.39 9.31 17.93
C PHE A 534 -41.74 7.96 18.26
N PRO A 535 -41.21 7.26 17.24
CA PRO A 535 -40.59 5.96 17.45
C PRO A 535 -39.35 6.06 18.33
N ASP A 536 -39.15 5.06 19.20
CA ASP A 536 -37.97 4.98 20.09
C ASP A 536 -36.63 4.91 19.36
N ASP A 537 -36.65 4.55 18.06
CA ASP A 537 -35.48 4.44 17.18
C ASP A 537 -35.08 5.79 16.51
N THR A 538 -35.61 6.92 17.01
CA THR A 538 -35.38 8.25 16.41
C THR A 538 -34.80 9.22 17.41
N SER A 539 -33.95 10.12 16.91
CA SER A 539 -33.49 11.30 17.65
C SER A 539 -34.46 12.47 17.46
N VAL A 540 -34.89 13.10 18.54
CA VAL A 540 -35.85 14.21 18.46
C VAL A 540 -35.12 15.55 18.48
N VAL A 541 -35.38 16.37 17.45
CA VAL A 541 -34.88 17.75 17.34
C VAL A 541 -36.05 18.72 17.46
N TYR A 542 -35.93 19.67 18.36
CA TYR A 542 -36.93 20.66 18.67
C TYR A 542 -36.59 21.98 17.96
N PHE A 543 -37.61 22.65 17.42
CA PHE A 543 -37.52 23.95 16.75
C PHE A 543 -38.48 24.93 17.39
N GLY A 544 -38.01 26.11 17.72
CA GLY A 544 -38.84 27.12 18.35
C GLY A 544 -38.35 28.55 18.15
N SER A 545 -39.17 29.47 18.61
CA SER A 545 -38.86 30.91 18.65
C SER A 545 -39.17 31.42 20.04
N ASP A 546 -38.23 32.16 20.66
CA ASP A 546 -38.29 32.57 22.04
C ASP A 546 -38.61 31.36 22.97
N ASN A 547 -39.65 31.43 23.79
CA ASN A 547 -40.06 30.35 24.71
C ASN A 547 -41.10 29.38 24.12
N ASN A 548 -41.44 29.52 22.81
CA ASN A 548 -42.49 28.73 22.17
C ASN A 548 -41.93 27.64 21.31
N LEU A 549 -42.44 26.41 21.47
CA LEU A 549 -42.16 25.31 20.56
C LEU A 549 -43.02 25.45 19.29
N LEU A 550 -42.38 25.55 18.12
CA LEU A 550 -43.04 25.64 16.82
C LEU A 550 -43.13 24.28 16.13
N ALA A 551 -42.09 23.47 16.22
CA ALA A 551 -42.07 22.12 15.62
C ALA A 551 -41.14 21.17 16.39
N ALA A 552 -41.37 19.88 16.22
CA ALA A 552 -40.43 18.83 16.61
C ALA A 552 -40.32 17.80 15.47
N PHE A 553 -39.12 17.32 15.25
CA PHE A 553 -38.81 16.37 14.17
C PHE A 553 -38.16 15.12 14.75
N ALA A 554 -38.73 13.96 14.47
CA ALA A 554 -38.13 12.67 14.74
C ALA A 554 -37.22 12.28 13.58
N ILE A 555 -35.92 12.34 13.81
CA ILE A 555 -34.89 12.09 12.80
C ILE A 555 -34.36 10.67 12.97
N LYS A 556 -34.32 9.94 11.87
CA LYS A 556 -33.74 8.59 11.81
C LYS A 556 -32.50 8.59 10.93
N GLU A 557 -31.47 7.95 11.43
CA GLU A 557 -30.26 7.65 10.68
C GLU A 557 -30.51 6.46 9.77
N LYS A 558 -30.01 6.55 8.52
CA LYS A 558 -30.15 5.49 7.52
C LYS A 558 -28.83 4.74 7.39
N LEU A 559 -28.90 3.40 7.46
CA LEU A 559 -27.73 2.55 7.21
C LEU A 559 -27.26 2.70 5.75
N LYS A 560 -25.94 2.76 5.56
CA LYS A 560 -25.33 2.68 4.23
C LYS A 560 -25.65 1.34 3.57
N ASP A 561 -25.77 1.34 2.25
CA ASP A 561 -25.99 0.11 1.49
C ASP A 561 -24.86 -0.90 1.71
N GLY A 562 -25.23 -2.15 1.95
CA GLY A 562 -24.28 -3.26 2.14
C GLY A 562 -23.72 -3.40 3.57
N VAL A 563 -24.11 -2.55 4.53
CA VAL A 563 -23.62 -2.64 5.92
C VAL A 563 -24.06 -3.95 6.57
N LYS A 564 -25.35 -4.34 6.45
CA LYS A 564 -25.87 -5.58 7.03
C LYS A 564 -25.13 -6.80 6.50
N GLU A 565 -24.95 -6.89 5.19
CA GLU A 565 -24.22 -7.97 4.53
C GLU A 565 -22.76 -8.02 4.97
N THR A 566 -22.13 -6.87 5.13
CA THR A 566 -20.72 -6.76 5.58
C THR A 566 -20.58 -7.25 7.03
N LEU A 567 -21.44 -6.81 7.94
CA LEU A 567 -21.43 -7.23 9.34
C LEU A 567 -21.72 -8.72 9.49
N MET A 568 -22.72 -9.24 8.75
CA MET A 568 -22.97 -10.68 8.67
C MET A 568 -21.77 -11.45 8.10
N GLY A 569 -21.10 -10.90 7.10
CA GLY A 569 -19.88 -11.47 6.52
C GLY A 569 -18.73 -11.57 7.53
N LEU A 570 -18.53 -10.54 8.35
CA LEU A 570 -17.54 -10.55 9.43
C LEU A 570 -17.87 -11.63 10.48
N ARG A 571 -19.14 -11.70 10.91
CA ARG A 571 -19.59 -12.72 11.89
C ARG A 571 -19.41 -14.14 11.36
N ARG A 572 -19.74 -14.41 10.08
CA ARG A 572 -19.50 -15.73 9.44
C ARG A 572 -18.04 -16.13 9.45
N LYS A 573 -17.11 -15.16 9.44
CA LYS A 573 -15.67 -15.38 9.59
C LYS A 573 -15.21 -15.50 11.04
N GLY A 574 -16.12 -15.48 12.01
CA GLY A 574 -15.80 -15.59 13.44
C GLY A 574 -15.35 -14.28 14.08
N VAL A 575 -15.50 -13.15 13.40
CA VAL A 575 -15.15 -11.82 13.94
C VAL A 575 -16.34 -11.29 14.75
N ARG A 576 -16.13 -11.03 16.03
CA ARG A 576 -17.12 -10.35 16.89
C ARG A 576 -17.12 -8.87 16.57
N VAL A 577 -18.32 -8.29 16.48
CA VAL A 577 -18.50 -6.89 16.12
C VAL A 577 -19.10 -6.15 17.31
N TYR A 578 -18.51 -4.99 17.66
CA TYR A 578 -18.98 -4.08 18.69
C TYR A 578 -19.09 -2.67 18.13
N LEU A 579 -20.10 -1.95 18.57
CA LEU A 579 -20.29 -0.54 18.34
C LEU A 579 -20.06 0.20 19.65
N LEU A 580 -19.17 1.20 19.65
CA LEU A 580 -19.02 2.14 20.76
C LEU A 580 -19.85 3.37 20.42
N SER A 581 -20.72 3.78 21.35
CA SER A 581 -21.48 5.02 21.28
C SER A 581 -21.16 5.84 22.50
N ASP A 582 -21.02 7.15 22.33
CA ASP A 582 -20.75 8.08 23.43
C ASP A 582 -21.99 8.30 24.31
N ASN A 583 -23.17 7.93 23.83
CA ASN A 583 -24.44 8.07 24.50
C ASN A 583 -25.14 6.70 24.64
N ASP A 584 -25.72 6.43 25.80
CA ASP A 584 -26.63 5.30 26.08
C ASP A 584 -28.01 5.46 25.39
N ASP A 585 -28.03 6.10 24.23
CA ASP A 585 -29.27 6.50 23.60
C ASP A 585 -29.97 5.32 22.92
N LYS A 586 -31.29 5.27 23.07
CA LYS A 586 -32.19 4.33 22.40
C LYS A 586 -31.95 4.17 20.90
N PRO A 587 -31.62 5.23 20.13
CA PRO A 587 -31.28 5.12 18.72
C PRO A 587 -30.07 4.22 18.43
N SER A 588 -29.01 4.30 19.24
CA SER A 588 -27.82 3.46 19.09
C SER A 588 -28.11 1.98 19.38
N GLN A 589 -28.97 1.72 20.38
CA GLN A 589 -29.43 0.35 20.67
C GLN A 589 -30.31 -0.19 19.54
N ALA A 590 -31.22 0.65 19.00
CA ALA A 590 -32.05 0.27 17.86
C ALA A 590 -31.22 -0.04 16.62
N LEU A 591 -30.16 0.73 16.36
CA LEU A 591 -29.21 0.48 15.28
C LEU A 591 -28.48 -0.86 15.47
N GLY A 592 -28.07 -1.17 16.71
CA GLY A 592 -27.48 -2.46 17.07
C GLY A 592 -28.44 -3.61 16.77
N HIS A 593 -29.72 -3.48 17.13
CA HIS A 593 -30.75 -4.46 16.81
C HIS A 593 -31.03 -4.58 15.31
N GLU A 594 -31.02 -3.48 14.58
CA GLU A 594 -31.24 -3.45 13.13
C GLU A 594 -30.10 -4.11 12.34
N THR A 595 -28.89 -4.03 12.85
CA THR A 595 -27.68 -4.63 12.26
C THR A 595 -27.45 -6.06 12.72
N GLY A 596 -28.23 -6.56 13.70
CA GLY A 596 -28.16 -7.90 14.27
C GLY A 596 -27.05 -8.00 15.28
#